data_0a4b6b37c36013e26dcd0e412924f920
#
_entry.id   0a4b6b37c36013e26dcd0e412924f920
#
_cell.length_a   1.000
_cell.length_b   1.000
_cell.length_c   1.000
_cell.angle_alpha   90.00
_cell.angle_beta   90.00
_cell.angle_gamma   90.00
#
_symmetry.space_group_name_H-M   'P 1'
#
loop_
_entity.id
_entity.type
_entity.pdbx_description
1 polymer ?
#
loop_
_entity_poly.entity_id
_entity_poly.type
_entity_poly.pdbx_seq_one_letter_code
_entity_poly.pdbx_strand_id
1 'polypeptide(L)'
;MAYPNPFSRAIHTVSLAPEDVHSIVFWSKHYRPLLPYLEYLQKKGFCMFFHYTITGLPRYLEPCSPPWELSTTILKELSLRTSPRHVTWRFDPIVITEELDSRWYIRQFASIGSRLSGFTQRCYISFVHLYGKTRRNLQRLGIKFREPSLEEKLELTLELEGIAQGLGIEVLACCQPDLVAKGIKMGRCVDGELLSKLFPERTPILEHRPTRPGCGCTASKDIGMYDTCSLGCTYCYANQSRTLAHIRRQRHDPSCQMLLPTP
;
A
#
# COMPACT_ATOMS: atom_id res chain seq x y z
N MET A 1 -14.59 -7.82 -15.40
CA MET A 1 -13.53 -8.67 -14.81
C MET A 1 -14.15 -9.64 -13.84
N ALA A 2 -13.71 -10.89 -13.83
CA ALA A 2 -14.11 -11.87 -12.83
C ALA A 2 -12.97 -12.05 -11.80
N TYR A 3 -13.32 -12.23 -10.53
CA TYR A 3 -12.35 -12.41 -9.44
C TYR A 3 -12.91 -13.37 -8.38
N PRO A 4 -12.08 -14.26 -7.81
CA PRO A 4 -12.51 -15.16 -6.76
C PRO A 4 -12.53 -14.46 -5.41
N ASN A 5 -13.56 -14.74 -4.62
CA ASN A 5 -13.53 -14.38 -3.20
C ASN A 5 -12.47 -15.25 -2.50
N PRO A 6 -11.50 -14.66 -1.79
CA PRO A 6 -10.39 -15.42 -1.20
C PRO A 6 -10.84 -16.38 -0.07
N PHE A 7 -12.02 -16.20 0.49
CA PHE A 7 -12.54 -17.02 1.60
C PHE A 7 -13.55 -18.06 1.12
N SER A 8 -14.55 -17.66 0.32
CA SER A 8 -15.62 -18.56 -0.14
C SER A 8 -15.30 -19.27 -1.45
N ARG A 9 -14.27 -18.85 -2.18
CA ARG A 9 -13.93 -19.25 -3.56
C ARG A 9 -15.03 -18.95 -4.59
N ALA A 10 -16.13 -18.32 -4.21
CA ALA A 10 -17.15 -17.87 -5.14
C ALA A 10 -16.55 -16.88 -6.15
N ILE A 11 -16.91 -17.03 -7.41
CA ILE A 11 -16.48 -16.10 -8.46
C ILE A 11 -17.48 -14.95 -8.52
N HIS A 12 -16.97 -13.75 -8.38
CA HIS A 12 -17.72 -12.50 -8.54
C HIS A 12 -17.29 -11.82 -9.84
N THR A 13 -18.20 -11.04 -10.42
CA THR A 13 -17.90 -10.19 -11.55
C THR A 13 -18.02 -8.72 -11.16
N VAL A 14 -17.20 -7.91 -11.75
CA VAL A 14 -17.24 -6.44 -11.62
C VAL A 14 -17.01 -5.83 -13.00
N SER A 15 -17.79 -4.82 -13.35
CA SER A 15 -17.50 -4.02 -14.52
C SER A 15 -16.23 -3.20 -14.27
N LEU A 16 -15.36 -3.14 -15.27
CA LEU A 16 -14.22 -2.23 -15.31
C LEU A 16 -14.39 -1.18 -16.41
N ALA A 17 -15.62 -1.04 -16.96
CA ALA A 17 -15.89 0.06 -17.87
C ALA A 17 -15.69 1.41 -17.13
N PRO A 18 -15.05 2.39 -17.75
CA PRO A 18 -14.70 3.65 -17.06
C PRO A 18 -15.91 4.36 -16.46
N GLU A 19 -17.08 4.25 -17.07
CA GLU A 19 -18.34 4.81 -16.60
C GLU A 19 -18.89 4.13 -15.34
N ASP A 20 -18.58 2.85 -15.12
CA ASP A 20 -19.03 2.07 -13.98
C ASP A 20 -18.06 2.14 -12.79
N VAL A 21 -16.86 2.71 -13.01
CA VAL A 21 -15.79 2.76 -12.00
C VAL A 21 -15.61 4.20 -11.54
N HIS A 22 -15.87 4.47 -10.26
CA HIS A 22 -15.59 5.79 -9.69
C HIS A 22 -14.10 6.13 -9.83
N SER A 23 -13.24 5.25 -9.35
CA SER A 23 -11.79 5.40 -9.44
C SER A 23 -11.09 4.06 -9.22
N ILE A 24 -9.89 3.92 -9.75
CA ILE A 24 -9.01 2.79 -9.49
C ILE A 24 -7.96 3.23 -8.45
N VAL A 25 -7.95 2.56 -7.30
CA VAL A 25 -6.96 2.78 -6.26
C VAL A 25 -5.91 1.69 -6.35
N PHE A 26 -4.70 2.05 -6.72
CA PHE A 26 -3.59 1.14 -6.87
C PHE A 26 -2.75 1.03 -5.60
N TRP A 27 -2.29 -0.18 -5.24
CA TRP A 27 -1.30 -0.42 -4.19
C TRP A 27 -0.11 -1.19 -4.76
N SER A 28 1.07 -0.62 -4.69
CA SER A 28 2.27 -1.32 -5.14
C SER A 28 3.53 -0.81 -4.47
N LYS A 29 4.58 -1.65 -4.49
CA LYS A 29 5.98 -1.27 -4.25
C LYS A 29 6.75 -1.05 -5.57
N HIS A 30 6.10 -1.23 -6.72
CA HIS A 30 6.78 -1.16 -8.01
C HIS A 30 5.83 -0.69 -9.12
N TYR A 31 5.84 0.61 -9.41
CA TYR A 31 4.97 1.21 -10.43
C TYR A 31 5.61 1.35 -11.81
N ARG A 32 6.92 1.07 -11.97
CA ARG A 32 7.59 1.20 -13.27
C ARG A 32 6.86 0.49 -14.42
N PRO A 33 6.30 -0.72 -14.26
CA PRO A 33 5.56 -1.38 -15.32
C PRO A 33 4.23 -0.69 -15.70
N LEU A 34 3.65 0.12 -14.81
CA LEU A 34 2.40 0.84 -15.07
C LEU A 34 2.62 2.17 -15.81
N LEU A 35 3.80 2.79 -15.65
CA LEU A 35 4.07 4.13 -16.20
C LEU A 35 3.76 4.27 -17.70
N PRO A 36 4.09 3.30 -18.58
CA PRO A 36 3.78 3.39 -20.00
C PRO A 36 2.29 3.41 -20.32
N TYR A 37 1.45 2.91 -19.41
CA TYR A 37 0.01 2.77 -19.63
C TYR A 37 -0.82 3.91 -19.02
N LEU A 38 -0.22 4.82 -18.25
CA LEU A 38 -0.94 5.87 -17.53
C LEU A 38 -1.74 6.78 -18.49
N GLU A 39 -1.10 7.25 -19.53
CA GLU A 39 -1.74 8.12 -20.51
C GLU A 39 -2.89 7.41 -21.24
N TYR A 40 -2.70 6.14 -21.59
CA TYR A 40 -3.75 5.32 -22.19
C TYR A 40 -4.96 5.18 -21.26
N LEU A 41 -4.72 4.89 -19.97
CA LEU A 41 -5.80 4.75 -18.98
C LEU A 41 -6.52 6.08 -18.75
N GLN A 42 -5.79 7.20 -18.69
CA GLN A 42 -6.37 8.52 -18.58
C GLN A 42 -7.26 8.86 -19.77
N LYS A 43 -6.78 8.60 -21.01
CA LYS A 43 -7.55 8.81 -22.25
C LYS A 43 -8.80 7.93 -22.32
N LYS A 44 -8.79 6.76 -21.67
CA LYS A 44 -9.97 5.89 -21.51
C LYS A 44 -10.95 6.39 -20.45
N GLY A 45 -10.64 7.47 -19.73
CA GLY A 45 -11.51 8.05 -18.70
C GLY A 45 -11.40 7.43 -17.32
N PHE A 46 -10.33 6.66 -17.04
CA PHE A 46 -10.10 6.13 -15.70
C PHE A 46 -9.55 7.21 -14.75
N CYS A 47 -10.21 7.38 -13.61
CA CYS A 47 -9.74 8.14 -12.48
C CYS A 47 -8.80 7.25 -11.65
N MET A 48 -7.58 7.70 -11.37
CA MET A 48 -6.54 6.87 -10.76
C MET A 48 -5.95 7.51 -9.50
N PHE A 49 -5.80 6.71 -8.45
CA PHE A 49 -5.15 7.08 -7.21
C PHE A 49 -4.12 6.03 -6.83
N PHE A 50 -2.98 6.45 -6.28
CA PHE A 50 -1.82 5.58 -6.09
C PHE A 50 -1.34 5.56 -4.65
N HIS A 51 -1.32 4.38 -4.03
CA HIS A 51 -0.59 4.10 -2.82
C HIS A 51 0.76 3.49 -3.16
N TYR A 52 1.84 4.25 -3.02
CA TYR A 52 3.16 3.74 -3.29
C TYR A 52 3.89 3.42 -1.99
N THR A 53 4.14 2.13 -1.76
CA THR A 53 4.87 1.67 -0.58
C THR A 53 6.37 1.79 -0.82
N ILE A 54 7.03 2.64 -0.04
CA ILE A 54 8.48 2.85 -0.04
C ILE A 54 8.94 2.86 1.41
N THR A 55 9.60 1.80 1.85
CA THR A 55 10.05 1.60 3.23
C THR A 55 11.57 1.66 3.36
N GLY A 56 12.28 1.26 2.31
CA GLY A 56 13.73 1.09 2.34
C GLY A 56 14.18 -0.06 3.25
N LEU A 57 13.28 -0.98 3.58
CA LEU A 57 13.61 -2.16 4.39
C LEU A 57 14.68 -3.03 3.68
N PRO A 58 15.55 -3.68 4.47
CA PRO A 58 16.63 -4.50 3.91
C PRO A 58 16.12 -5.71 3.12
N ARG A 59 17.01 -6.25 2.27
CA ARG A 59 16.68 -7.33 1.33
C ARG A 59 16.17 -8.61 1.98
N TYR A 60 16.53 -8.89 3.22
CA TYR A 60 15.99 -10.05 3.93
C TYR A 60 14.49 -9.91 4.30
N LEU A 61 13.99 -8.67 4.37
CA LEU A 61 12.56 -8.38 4.52
C LEU A 61 11.87 -8.14 3.18
N GLU A 62 12.55 -7.49 2.23
CA GLU A 62 12.00 -7.11 0.92
C GLU A 62 12.92 -7.52 -0.23
N PRO A 63 13.04 -8.84 -0.52
CA PRO A 63 14.06 -9.37 -1.41
C PRO A 63 14.02 -8.86 -2.85
N CYS A 64 12.83 -8.56 -3.36
CA CYS A 64 12.64 -8.14 -4.75
C CYS A 64 11.97 -6.76 -4.91
N SER A 65 11.84 -6.00 -3.82
CA SER A 65 11.41 -4.60 -3.92
C SER A 65 12.49 -3.77 -4.63
N PRO A 66 12.12 -2.80 -5.47
CA PRO A 66 13.10 -1.87 -6.03
C PRO A 66 13.85 -1.12 -4.91
N PRO A 67 15.09 -0.67 -5.14
CA PRO A 67 15.76 0.25 -4.22
C PRO A 67 14.88 1.46 -3.95
N TRP A 68 14.87 1.95 -2.71
CA TRP A 68 14.00 3.08 -2.33
C TRP A 68 14.34 4.36 -3.10
N GLU A 69 15.59 4.55 -3.49
CA GLU A 69 16.05 5.66 -4.33
C GLU A 69 15.35 5.65 -5.71
N LEU A 70 15.28 4.47 -6.33
CA LEU A 70 14.56 4.30 -7.58
C LEU A 70 13.06 4.48 -7.37
N SER A 71 12.51 3.95 -6.28
CA SER A 71 11.09 4.08 -5.96
C SER A 71 10.68 5.52 -5.74
N THR A 72 11.51 6.35 -5.09
CA THR A 72 11.25 7.79 -4.95
C THR A 72 11.26 8.51 -6.29
N THR A 73 12.16 8.15 -7.20
CA THR A 73 12.17 8.71 -8.57
C THR A 73 10.89 8.36 -9.33
N ILE A 74 10.42 7.12 -9.22
CA ILE A 74 9.17 6.67 -9.87
C ILE A 74 7.95 7.36 -9.24
N LEU A 75 7.93 7.57 -7.91
CA LEU A 75 6.85 8.31 -7.25
C LEU A 75 6.77 9.75 -7.77
N LYS A 76 7.92 10.42 -7.90
CA LYS A 76 7.98 11.77 -8.48
C LYS A 76 7.42 11.79 -9.90
N GLU A 77 7.77 10.81 -10.72
CA GLU A 77 7.24 10.70 -12.09
C GLU A 77 5.72 10.50 -12.09
N LEU A 78 5.18 9.63 -11.23
CA LEU A 78 3.73 9.49 -11.04
C LEU A 78 3.07 10.80 -10.64
N SER A 79 3.66 11.49 -9.66
CA SER A 79 3.15 12.78 -9.17
C SER A 79 3.17 13.87 -10.26
N LEU A 80 4.22 13.95 -11.07
CA LEU A 80 4.32 14.90 -12.18
C LEU A 80 3.31 14.61 -13.30
N ARG A 81 2.98 13.34 -13.53
CA ARG A 81 1.99 12.92 -14.54
C ARG A 81 0.54 13.04 -14.05
N THR A 82 0.33 13.18 -12.75
CA THR A 82 -1.00 13.30 -12.13
C THR A 82 -1.05 14.55 -11.23
N SER A 83 -0.82 14.42 -9.95
CA SER A 83 -0.49 15.51 -9.03
C SER A 83 -0.02 14.94 -7.68
N PRO A 84 0.59 15.74 -6.79
CA PRO A 84 0.94 15.30 -5.43
C PRO A 84 -0.24 14.81 -4.59
N ARG A 85 -1.47 15.18 -4.96
CA ARG A 85 -2.70 14.76 -4.29
C ARG A 85 -3.17 13.37 -4.71
N HIS A 86 -2.74 12.88 -5.88
CA HIS A 86 -3.11 11.57 -6.43
C HIS A 86 -2.18 10.44 -5.99
N VAL A 87 -1.04 10.78 -5.40
CA VAL A 87 -0.03 9.79 -4.98
C VAL A 87 0.21 9.90 -3.50
N THR A 88 -0.03 8.82 -2.78
CA THR A 88 0.22 8.72 -1.34
C THR A 88 1.43 7.82 -1.11
N TRP A 89 2.37 8.30 -0.32
CA TRP A 89 3.46 7.48 0.18
C TRP A 89 2.95 6.55 1.29
N ARG A 90 3.38 5.29 1.28
CA ARG A 90 3.17 4.35 2.37
C ARG A 90 4.53 3.95 2.94
N PHE A 91 4.80 4.38 4.16
CA PHE A 91 5.93 3.93 4.96
C PHE A 91 5.45 2.79 5.88
N ASP A 92 5.08 1.69 5.26
CA ASP A 92 4.22 0.65 5.82
C ASP A 92 4.61 -0.73 5.24
N PRO A 93 4.88 -1.75 6.11
CA PRO A 93 4.81 -1.70 7.56
C PRO A 93 6.12 -1.30 8.24
N ILE A 94 6.02 -0.85 9.50
CA ILE A 94 7.15 -0.74 10.43
C ILE A 94 7.32 -2.10 11.12
N VAL A 95 8.51 -2.69 11.01
CA VAL A 95 8.87 -4.01 11.57
C VAL A 95 10.04 -3.81 12.55
N ILE A 96 9.78 -3.82 13.85
CA ILE A 96 10.83 -3.61 14.85
C ILE A 96 11.62 -4.90 15.05
N THR A 97 12.94 -4.79 14.88
CA THR A 97 13.93 -5.87 15.10
C THR A 97 15.10 -5.32 15.92
N GLU A 98 16.11 -6.15 16.20
CA GLU A 98 17.35 -5.68 16.87
C GLU A 98 18.11 -4.66 16.01
N GLU A 99 18.07 -4.80 14.67
CA GLU A 99 18.78 -3.93 13.72
C GLU A 99 17.93 -2.74 13.25
N LEU A 100 16.60 -2.92 13.23
CA LEU A 100 15.62 -1.92 12.77
C LEU A 100 14.90 -1.34 13.97
N ASP A 101 15.60 -0.52 14.73
CA ASP A 101 15.10 0.21 15.88
C ASP A 101 14.41 1.54 15.46
N SER A 102 13.85 2.26 16.43
CA SER A 102 13.20 3.56 16.18
C SER A 102 14.15 4.56 15.50
N ARG A 103 15.43 4.58 15.88
CA ARG A 103 16.42 5.48 15.28
C ARG A 103 16.68 5.17 13.81
N TRP A 104 16.68 3.89 13.46
CA TRP A 104 16.77 3.47 12.06
C TRP A 104 15.58 4.00 11.26
N TYR A 105 14.36 3.82 11.79
CA TYR A 105 13.12 4.29 11.12
C TYR A 105 13.08 5.80 10.96
N ILE A 106 13.49 6.56 11.97
CA ILE A 106 13.58 8.03 11.92
C ILE A 106 14.51 8.47 10.80
N ARG A 107 15.74 7.94 10.75
CA ARG A 107 16.69 8.26 9.67
C ARG A 107 16.19 7.88 8.29
N GLN A 108 15.62 6.69 8.17
CA GLN A 108 15.11 6.19 6.88
C GLN A 108 13.91 7.01 6.39
N PHE A 109 12.99 7.33 7.29
CA PHE A 109 11.85 8.18 6.99
C PHE A 109 12.28 9.59 6.52
N ALA A 110 13.21 10.22 7.23
CA ALA A 110 13.75 11.51 6.86
C ALA A 110 14.43 11.48 5.48
N SER A 111 15.20 10.42 5.20
CA SER A 111 15.91 10.25 3.92
C SER A 111 14.95 10.06 2.73
N ILE A 112 13.90 9.28 2.90
CA ILE A 112 12.86 9.08 1.87
C ILE A 112 12.00 10.34 1.76
N GLY A 113 11.51 10.85 2.89
CA GLY A 113 10.59 11.99 2.95
C GLY A 113 11.17 13.25 2.32
N SER A 114 12.44 13.57 2.58
CA SER A 114 13.11 14.73 1.96
C SER A 114 13.16 14.64 0.43
N ARG A 115 13.25 13.44 -0.15
CA ARG A 115 13.14 13.25 -1.59
C ARG A 115 11.71 13.40 -2.09
N LEU A 116 10.70 13.11 -1.26
CA LEU A 116 9.29 13.11 -1.65
C LEU A 116 8.57 14.42 -1.35
N SER A 117 9.22 15.37 -0.65
CA SER A 117 8.67 16.70 -0.38
C SER A 117 8.24 17.39 -1.68
N GLY A 118 7.00 17.90 -1.70
CA GLY A 118 6.37 18.49 -2.87
C GLY A 118 5.77 17.50 -3.89
N PHE A 119 6.04 16.18 -3.75
CA PHE A 119 5.53 15.16 -4.68
C PHE A 119 4.45 14.24 -4.07
N THR A 120 4.22 14.34 -2.78
CA THR A 120 3.10 13.73 -2.06
C THR A 120 2.71 14.60 -0.89
N GLN A 121 1.44 14.57 -0.50
CA GLN A 121 0.91 15.33 0.64
C GLN A 121 0.59 14.42 1.83
N ARG A 122 0.64 13.10 1.67
CA ARG A 122 0.23 12.14 2.69
C ARG A 122 1.19 10.97 2.78
N CYS A 123 1.47 10.54 3.99
CA CYS A 123 2.19 9.31 4.29
C CYS A 123 1.37 8.42 5.19
N TYR A 124 1.10 7.19 4.78
CA TYR A 124 0.47 6.19 5.63
C TYR A 124 1.53 5.36 6.33
N ILE A 125 1.35 5.16 7.63
CA ILE A 125 2.16 4.27 8.44
C ILE A 125 1.29 3.16 9.06
N SER A 126 1.88 2.02 9.32
CA SER A 126 1.35 1.01 10.24
C SER A 126 2.47 0.16 10.81
N PHE A 127 2.30 -0.34 12.02
CA PHE A 127 3.17 -1.38 12.57
C PHE A 127 2.69 -2.74 12.08
N VAL A 128 3.64 -3.64 11.81
CA VAL A 128 3.32 -4.97 11.27
C VAL A 128 2.40 -5.76 12.21
N HIS A 129 1.34 -6.32 11.64
CA HIS A 129 0.56 -7.34 12.35
C HIS A 129 1.24 -8.69 12.21
N LEU A 130 1.67 -9.25 13.34
CA LEU A 130 2.37 -10.52 13.39
C LEU A 130 1.39 -11.71 13.30
N TYR A 131 0.73 -11.83 12.14
CA TYR A 131 -0.04 -13.05 11.84
C TYR A 131 0.83 -14.29 12.00
N GLY A 132 0.24 -15.43 12.34
CA GLY A 132 0.98 -16.67 12.55
C GLY A 132 1.95 -17.01 11.39
N LYS A 133 1.56 -16.70 10.15
CA LYS A 133 2.43 -16.85 8.97
C LYS A 133 3.61 -15.88 8.98
N THR A 134 3.36 -14.60 9.22
CA THR A 134 4.41 -13.57 9.29
C THR A 134 5.44 -13.96 10.37
N ARG A 135 4.96 -14.33 11.54
CA ARG A 135 5.81 -14.80 12.66
C ARG A 135 6.69 -15.98 12.24
N ARG A 136 6.08 -17.03 11.64
CA ARG A 136 6.83 -18.21 11.16
C ARG A 136 7.89 -17.84 10.10
N ASN A 137 7.56 -16.94 9.18
CA ASN A 137 8.51 -16.52 8.14
C ASN A 137 9.71 -15.77 8.72
N LEU A 138 9.49 -14.85 9.64
CA LEU A 138 10.55 -14.11 10.32
C LEU A 138 11.43 -15.06 11.16
N GLN A 139 10.83 -15.97 11.92
CA GLN A 139 11.53 -16.97 12.71
C GLN A 139 12.39 -17.92 11.85
N ARG A 140 11.87 -18.36 10.69
CA ARG A 140 12.61 -19.23 9.76
C ARG A 140 13.88 -18.57 9.21
N LEU A 141 13.87 -17.25 9.09
CA LEU A 141 15.05 -16.47 8.67
C LEU A 141 15.95 -16.06 9.84
N GLY A 142 15.67 -16.53 11.05
CA GLY A 142 16.44 -16.15 12.24
C GLY A 142 16.30 -14.67 12.63
N ILE A 143 15.29 -13.98 12.12
CA ILE A 143 15.09 -12.56 12.41
C ILE A 143 14.47 -12.42 13.78
N LYS A 144 15.19 -11.79 14.70
CA LYS A 144 14.69 -11.43 16.02
C LYS A 144 13.83 -10.19 15.93
N PHE A 145 12.53 -10.39 15.92
CA PHE A 145 11.52 -9.33 15.89
C PHE A 145 10.79 -9.26 17.22
N ARG A 146 10.27 -8.09 17.53
CA ARG A 146 9.40 -7.88 18.69
C ARG A 146 8.21 -7.00 18.32
N GLU A 147 7.16 -7.11 19.09
CA GLU A 147 6.05 -6.17 19.04
C GLU A 147 6.39 -4.99 19.97
N PRO A 148 6.44 -3.75 19.44
CA PRO A 148 6.69 -2.57 20.28
C PRO A 148 5.50 -2.29 21.20
N SER A 149 5.76 -1.71 22.38
CA SER A 149 4.70 -1.22 23.26
C SER A 149 3.90 -0.08 22.60
N LEU A 150 2.73 0.24 23.14
CA LEU A 150 1.95 1.36 22.63
C LEU A 150 2.72 2.69 22.77
N GLU A 151 3.45 2.88 23.86
CA GLU A 151 4.29 4.04 24.09
C GLU A 151 5.38 4.17 23.01
N GLU A 152 6.13 3.09 22.77
CA GLU A 152 7.15 3.08 21.70
C GLU A 152 6.56 3.35 20.30
N LYS A 153 5.36 2.80 20.01
CA LYS A 153 4.66 3.09 18.75
C LYS A 153 4.30 4.57 18.65
N LEU A 154 3.79 5.13 19.75
CA LEU A 154 3.36 6.53 19.79
C LEU A 154 4.57 7.47 19.67
N GLU A 155 5.63 7.26 20.46
CA GLU A 155 6.86 8.05 20.40
C GLU A 155 7.45 8.06 18.99
N LEU A 156 7.63 6.88 18.38
CA LEU A 156 8.12 6.80 17.01
C LEU A 156 7.20 7.54 16.03
N THR A 157 5.88 7.37 16.16
CA THR A 157 4.91 8.04 15.27
C THR A 157 5.00 9.56 15.37
N LEU A 158 5.10 10.11 16.58
CA LEU A 158 5.23 11.55 16.80
C LEU A 158 6.52 12.12 16.21
N GLU A 159 7.64 11.39 16.33
CA GLU A 159 8.90 11.76 15.67
C GLU A 159 8.75 11.79 14.13
N LEU A 160 8.09 10.78 13.56
CA LEU A 160 7.83 10.75 12.12
C LEU A 160 6.89 11.89 11.68
N GLU A 161 5.87 12.23 12.49
CA GLU A 161 4.99 13.39 12.23
C GLU A 161 5.76 14.72 12.25
N GLY A 162 6.63 14.92 13.23
CA GLY A 162 7.47 16.12 13.31
C GLY A 162 8.33 16.31 12.07
N ILE A 163 8.96 15.24 11.59
CA ILE A 163 9.74 15.26 10.33
C ILE A 163 8.83 15.55 9.13
N ALA A 164 7.71 14.85 9.02
CA ALA A 164 6.77 14.98 7.91
C ALA A 164 6.17 16.38 7.80
N GLN A 165 5.86 17.01 8.93
CA GLN A 165 5.35 18.38 9.00
C GLN A 165 6.33 19.38 8.35
N GLY A 166 7.62 19.25 8.64
CA GLY A 166 8.67 20.07 8.01
C GLY A 166 8.80 19.84 6.49
N LEU A 167 8.27 18.74 5.98
CA LEU A 167 8.28 18.37 4.55
C LEU A 167 6.95 18.63 3.84
N GLY A 168 5.93 19.17 4.53
CA GLY A 168 4.59 19.37 3.99
C GLY A 168 3.82 18.07 3.75
N ILE A 169 4.12 17.02 4.53
CA ILE A 169 3.51 15.68 4.42
C ILE A 169 2.70 15.38 5.69
N GLU A 170 1.46 14.99 5.56
CA GLU A 170 0.59 14.57 6.65
C GLU A 170 0.78 13.06 6.93
N VAL A 171 1.07 12.69 8.18
CA VAL A 171 1.15 11.28 8.60
C VAL A 171 -0.22 10.77 9.03
N LEU A 172 -0.56 9.55 8.60
CA LEU A 172 -1.86 8.92 8.83
C LEU A 172 -1.66 7.47 9.28
N ALA A 173 -2.29 7.07 10.38
CA ALA A 173 -2.21 5.71 10.92
C ALA A 173 -3.23 4.79 10.23
N CYS A 174 -2.76 3.76 9.52
CA CYS A 174 -3.62 2.81 8.81
C CYS A 174 -3.91 1.57 9.66
N CYS A 175 -5.18 1.35 10.03
CA CYS A 175 -5.60 0.22 10.87
C CYS A 175 -4.78 0.10 12.18
N GLN A 176 -4.56 1.22 12.83
CA GLN A 176 -3.87 1.33 14.12
C GLN A 176 -4.79 2.09 15.10
N PRO A 177 -5.88 1.46 15.59
CA PRO A 177 -6.88 2.14 16.43
C PRO A 177 -6.27 2.71 17.71
N ASP A 178 -5.25 2.04 18.26
CA ASP A 178 -4.58 2.49 19.49
C ASP A 178 -3.87 3.83 19.30
N LEU A 179 -3.22 4.04 18.13
CA LEU A 179 -2.61 5.32 17.77
C LEU A 179 -3.67 6.39 17.51
N VAL A 180 -4.76 6.02 16.83
CA VAL A 180 -5.88 6.94 16.56
C VAL A 180 -6.51 7.41 17.88
N ALA A 181 -6.68 6.52 18.85
CA ALA A 181 -7.17 6.87 20.18
C ALA A 181 -6.23 7.82 20.96
N LYS A 182 -4.99 7.95 20.55
CA LYS A 182 -3.99 8.91 21.08
C LYS A 182 -3.85 10.18 20.26
N GLY A 183 -4.74 10.41 19.28
CA GLY A 183 -4.80 11.64 18.51
C GLY A 183 -4.14 11.60 17.14
N ILE A 184 -3.47 10.49 16.77
CA ILE A 184 -2.93 10.32 15.41
C ILE A 184 -4.08 10.21 14.41
N LYS A 185 -4.00 10.93 13.29
CA LYS A 185 -5.06 10.90 12.29
C LYS A 185 -5.23 9.51 11.66
N MET A 186 -6.49 9.09 11.49
CA MET A 186 -6.82 7.82 10.85
C MET A 186 -6.53 7.87 9.34
N GLY A 187 -5.80 6.87 8.85
CA GLY A 187 -5.59 6.63 7.43
C GLY A 187 -6.68 5.75 6.83
N ARG A 188 -7.25 6.18 5.71
CA ARG A 188 -8.23 5.43 4.92
C ARG A 188 -7.61 5.07 3.58
N CYS A 189 -7.34 3.77 3.34
CA CYS A 189 -6.72 3.35 2.08
C CYS A 189 -7.64 3.61 0.87
N VAL A 190 -8.95 3.43 1.03
CA VAL A 190 -9.95 3.93 0.09
C VAL A 190 -10.69 5.05 0.80
N ASP A 191 -10.33 6.29 0.50
CA ASP A 191 -10.86 7.49 1.12
C ASP A 191 -11.85 8.14 0.14
N GLY A 192 -13.13 7.81 0.28
CA GLY A 192 -14.19 8.30 -0.60
C GLY A 192 -14.32 9.83 -0.61
N GLU A 193 -14.08 10.49 0.53
CA GLU A 193 -14.09 11.95 0.61
C GLU A 193 -12.94 12.57 -0.19
N LEU A 194 -11.73 12.00 -0.07
CA LEU A 194 -10.59 12.44 -0.86
C LEU A 194 -10.81 12.18 -2.34
N LEU A 195 -11.24 10.97 -2.69
CA LEU A 195 -11.48 10.57 -4.08
C LEU A 195 -12.56 11.43 -4.74
N SER A 196 -13.65 11.76 -4.01
CA SER A 196 -14.68 12.67 -4.52
C SER A 196 -14.18 14.10 -4.75
N LYS A 197 -13.24 14.58 -3.92
CA LYS A 197 -12.59 15.89 -4.13
C LYS A 197 -11.59 15.88 -5.28
N LEU A 198 -10.99 14.74 -5.59
CA LEU A 198 -10.04 14.59 -6.71
C LEU A 198 -10.76 14.39 -8.04
N PHE A 199 -11.92 13.76 -8.01
CA PHE A 199 -12.71 13.39 -9.18
C PHE A 199 -14.15 13.88 -9.04
N PRO A 200 -14.36 15.22 -9.03
CA PRO A 200 -15.67 15.83 -8.75
C PRO A 200 -16.73 15.52 -9.83
N GLU A 201 -16.31 15.05 -11.00
CA GLU A 201 -17.19 14.61 -12.08
C GLU A 201 -17.81 13.22 -11.82
N ARG A 202 -17.36 12.51 -10.79
CA ARG A 202 -17.89 11.18 -10.42
C ARG A 202 -18.88 11.29 -9.28
N THR A 203 -19.89 10.42 -9.29
CA THR A 203 -20.85 10.32 -8.18
C THR A 203 -20.13 9.90 -6.91
N PRO A 204 -20.18 10.67 -5.81
CA PRO A 204 -19.48 10.35 -4.57
C PRO A 204 -19.90 9.00 -4.00
N ILE A 205 -18.91 8.20 -3.56
CA ILE A 205 -19.13 6.95 -2.82
C ILE A 205 -18.62 7.18 -1.39
N LEU A 206 -19.53 7.43 -0.47
CA LEU A 206 -19.22 7.76 0.93
C LEU A 206 -19.61 6.65 1.91
N GLU A 207 -20.22 5.56 1.42
CA GLU A 207 -20.59 4.41 2.25
C GLU A 207 -19.36 3.84 2.94
N HIS A 208 -19.38 3.86 4.27
CA HIS A 208 -18.30 3.29 5.07
C HIS A 208 -18.41 1.76 5.11
N ARG A 209 -17.41 1.08 4.57
CA ARG A 209 -17.37 -0.39 4.54
C ARG A 209 -15.99 -0.90 4.94
N PRO A 210 -15.72 -1.05 6.25
CA PRO A 210 -14.44 -1.52 6.75
C PRO A 210 -14.17 -2.95 6.32
N THR A 211 -12.91 -3.25 5.96
CA THR A 211 -12.46 -4.60 5.60
C THR A 211 -11.97 -5.40 6.81
N ARG A 212 -11.65 -4.72 7.91
CA ARG A 212 -11.17 -5.30 9.18
C ARG A 212 -11.37 -4.30 10.33
N PRO A 213 -11.29 -4.74 11.60
CA PRO A 213 -11.33 -3.83 12.74
C PRO A 213 -10.31 -2.68 12.62
N GLY A 214 -10.72 -1.47 12.96
CA GLY A 214 -9.90 -0.25 12.84
C GLY A 214 -9.72 0.28 11.42
N CYS A 215 -10.38 -0.30 10.42
CA CYS A 215 -10.38 0.19 9.05
C CYS A 215 -11.42 1.28 8.86
N GLY A 216 -11.02 2.44 8.30
CA GLY A 216 -11.91 3.56 7.98
C GLY A 216 -12.30 3.65 6.50
N CYS A 217 -12.07 2.60 5.71
CA CYS A 217 -12.25 2.66 4.26
C CYS A 217 -13.71 2.74 3.81
N THR A 218 -13.90 3.42 2.69
CA THR A 218 -15.15 3.47 1.94
C THR A 218 -15.36 2.18 1.15
N ALA A 219 -16.62 1.90 0.78
CA ALA A 219 -16.99 0.75 -0.03
C ALA A 219 -16.15 0.64 -1.30
N SER A 220 -15.58 -0.53 -1.53
CA SER A 220 -14.75 -0.82 -2.70
C SER A 220 -14.76 -2.30 -3.03
N LYS A 221 -14.28 -2.64 -4.22
CA LYS A 221 -14.06 -4.02 -4.64
C LYS A 221 -12.57 -4.26 -4.81
N ASP A 222 -12.01 -5.18 -4.04
CA ASP A 222 -10.65 -5.66 -4.25
C ASP A 222 -10.67 -6.71 -5.37
N ILE A 223 -9.99 -6.41 -6.47
CA ILE A 223 -9.86 -7.27 -7.64
C ILE A 223 -8.50 -7.98 -7.69
N GLY A 224 -7.67 -7.79 -6.66
CA GLY A 224 -6.41 -8.49 -6.52
C GLY A 224 -6.60 -9.99 -6.20
N MET A 225 -5.54 -10.76 -6.43
CA MET A 225 -5.51 -12.17 -6.08
C MET A 225 -4.32 -12.50 -5.19
N TYR A 226 -4.56 -13.34 -4.19
CA TYR A 226 -3.49 -13.87 -3.35
C TYR A 226 -2.53 -14.75 -4.16
N ASP A 227 -1.29 -14.82 -3.72
CA ASP A 227 -0.22 -15.60 -4.36
C ASP A 227 0.04 -15.19 -5.83
N THR A 228 -0.03 -13.89 -6.14
CA THR A 228 0.31 -13.36 -7.47
C THR A 228 1.45 -12.34 -7.45
N CYS A 229 1.81 -11.81 -6.28
CA CYS A 229 2.88 -10.83 -6.14
C CYS A 229 4.26 -11.52 -6.06
N SER A 230 5.17 -11.17 -6.97
CA SER A 230 6.52 -11.74 -7.04
C SER A 230 7.57 -11.04 -6.16
N LEU A 231 7.21 -9.99 -5.41
CA LEU A 231 8.17 -9.21 -4.61
C LEU A 231 8.74 -9.99 -3.40
N GLY A 232 7.96 -10.96 -2.87
CA GLY A 232 8.45 -11.91 -1.88
C GLY A 232 8.73 -11.33 -0.50
N CYS A 233 8.05 -10.25 -0.12
CA CYS A 233 8.20 -9.64 1.20
C CYS A 233 7.96 -10.66 2.31
N THR A 234 8.90 -10.79 3.25
CA THR A 234 8.87 -11.80 4.31
C THR A 234 7.67 -11.66 5.24
N TYR A 235 7.24 -10.44 5.49
CA TYR A 235 6.08 -10.10 6.31
C TYR A 235 4.73 -10.18 5.57
N CYS A 236 4.73 -10.54 4.28
CA CYS A 236 3.52 -10.53 3.46
C CYS A 236 2.51 -11.60 3.92
N TYR A 237 1.28 -11.18 4.17
CA TYR A 237 0.18 -12.08 4.50
C TYR A 237 -0.50 -12.68 3.26
N ALA A 238 -0.40 -12.01 2.10
CA ALA A 238 -1.14 -12.34 0.89
C ALA A 238 -0.50 -13.46 0.05
N ASN A 239 0.79 -13.76 0.23
CA ASN A 239 1.47 -14.82 -0.52
C ASN A 239 1.80 -16.02 0.39
N GLN A 240 1.48 -17.24 -0.02
CA GLN A 240 1.90 -18.46 0.66
C GLN A 240 3.38 -18.75 0.42
N SER A 241 3.81 -18.64 -0.83
CA SER A 241 5.20 -18.76 -1.18
C SER A 241 5.54 -17.90 -2.41
N ARG A 242 6.82 -17.52 -2.51
CA ARG A 242 7.34 -16.80 -3.67
C ARG A 242 7.29 -17.67 -4.94
N THR A 243 7.57 -18.95 -4.81
CA THR A 243 7.51 -19.90 -5.92
C THR A 243 6.10 -19.99 -6.50
N LEU A 244 5.08 -20.13 -5.65
CA LEU A 244 3.68 -20.16 -6.09
C LEU A 244 3.30 -18.86 -6.80
N ALA A 245 3.67 -17.72 -6.24
CA ALA A 245 3.42 -16.42 -6.86
C ALA A 245 4.09 -16.29 -8.24
N HIS A 246 5.31 -16.82 -8.39
CA HIS A 246 6.02 -16.83 -9.67
C HIS A 246 5.32 -17.71 -10.70
N ILE A 247 4.95 -18.93 -10.33
CA ILE A 247 4.19 -19.86 -11.20
C ILE A 247 2.88 -19.22 -11.65
N ARG A 248 2.12 -18.63 -10.72
CA ARG A 248 0.86 -17.97 -11.02
C ARG A 248 1.04 -16.80 -11.97
N ARG A 249 2.09 -15.98 -11.75
CA ARG A 249 2.41 -14.87 -12.65
C ARG A 249 2.69 -15.34 -14.08
N GLN A 250 3.39 -16.46 -14.25
CA GLN A 250 3.65 -17.03 -15.59
C GLN A 250 2.39 -17.54 -16.30
N ARG A 251 1.37 -17.88 -15.53
CA ARG A 251 0.06 -18.33 -16.05
C ARG A 251 -0.90 -17.17 -16.35
N HIS A 252 -0.50 -15.92 -16.03
CA HIS A 252 -1.33 -14.76 -16.30
C HIS A 252 -1.49 -14.57 -17.82
N ASP A 253 -2.75 -14.48 -18.26
CA ASP A 253 -3.13 -14.16 -19.63
C ASP A 253 -3.93 -12.84 -19.61
N PRO A 254 -3.40 -11.74 -20.19
CA PRO A 254 -4.09 -10.46 -20.20
C PRO A 254 -5.37 -10.45 -21.03
N SER A 255 -5.61 -11.45 -21.90
CA SER A 255 -6.85 -11.61 -22.65
C SER A 255 -7.97 -12.23 -21.84
N CYS A 256 -7.66 -12.88 -20.71
CA CYS A 256 -8.64 -13.50 -19.84
C CYS A 256 -9.40 -12.47 -19.00
N GLN A 257 -10.67 -12.79 -18.72
CA GLN A 257 -11.49 -11.97 -17.80
C GLN A 257 -11.04 -12.04 -16.33
N MET A 258 -10.14 -12.95 -15.98
CA MET A 258 -9.57 -13.14 -14.65
C MET A 258 -8.07 -12.92 -14.66
N LEU A 259 -7.50 -12.47 -13.53
CA LEU A 259 -6.03 -12.39 -13.36
C LEU A 259 -5.34 -13.73 -13.58
N LEU A 260 -6.00 -14.82 -13.24
CA LEU A 260 -5.55 -16.17 -13.53
C LEU A 260 -6.73 -16.93 -14.13
N PRO A 261 -6.53 -17.66 -15.22
CA PRO A 261 -7.54 -18.58 -15.72
C PRO A 261 -7.89 -19.61 -14.62
N THR A 262 -9.14 -20.00 -14.54
CA THR A 262 -9.57 -21.13 -13.69
C THR A 262 -8.75 -22.36 -14.06
N PRO A 263 -8.37 -23.20 -13.07
CA PRO A 263 -7.65 -24.45 -13.34
C PRO A 263 -8.41 -25.35 -14.28
#